data_368ee13aff71fefc9bae778b8dea6306
#
_entry.id   368ee13aff71fefc9bae778b8dea6306
#
_cell.length_a   1.000
_cell.length_b   1.000
_cell.length_c   1.000
_cell.angle_alpha   90.00
_cell.angle_beta   90.00
_cell.angle_gamma   90.00
#
_symmetry.space_group_name_H-M   'P 1'
#
loop_
_entity.id
_entity.type
_entity.pdbx_description
1 polymer ?
#
loop_
_entity_poly.entity_id
_entity_poly.type
_entity_poly.pdbx_seq_one_letter_code
_entity_poly.pdbx_strand_id
1 'polypeptide(L)'
;LPQILRAYKESLDELETGLQFQLMRYAFLYESIALSDGLCVNPLGDKSAPPGLRDAVASINNKSDFKDFMQNYELVFNNKEHKPTPQRVNPYDEATLAQYLHQSTLKQAPSDVDGAPQSSRAVFGVDLETQMVRDGVQVPPILEICADAIERVGIRNTGIYRLSGTSSRVQKLKNRFDYDWSTVDVMANEAIQDINIVAGCLKQWFRELPEPLFTYPLYPAFIEAAKISNDFLRQVRLHEQVNNLPDANYATLRFLMTHLDRVRAHEADNQMSAHNLAIVFGPTLLRSPHEAQMASTGASGAMFLPDMGLQCKAIETILLKYRDIFVEADEA
;
A
#
# COMPACT_ATOMS: atom_id res chain seq x y z
N LEU A 1 4.48 -27.60 -31.47
CA LEU A 1 4.50 -26.15 -31.66
C LEU A 1 3.11 -25.52 -31.64
N PRO A 2 2.07 -26.00 -32.39
CA PRO A 2 0.74 -25.37 -32.37
C PRO A 2 0.05 -25.38 -31.00
N GLN A 3 0.21 -26.42 -30.18
CA GLN A 3 -0.36 -26.52 -28.84
C GLN A 3 0.28 -25.52 -27.87
N ILE A 4 1.61 -25.34 -27.98
CA ILE A 4 2.34 -24.37 -27.14
C ILE A 4 1.90 -22.94 -27.48
N LEU A 5 1.76 -22.63 -28.77
CA LEU A 5 1.27 -21.32 -29.23
C LEU A 5 -0.16 -21.04 -28.80
N ARG A 6 -1.01 -22.07 -28.76
CA ARG A 6 -2.39 -21.97 -28.29
C ARG A 6 -2.44 -21.68 -26.77
N ALA A 7 -1.70 -22.45 -25.97
CA ALA A 7 -1.61 -22.22 -24.53
C ALA A 7 -1.04 -20.84 -24.20
N TYR A 8 -0.02 -20.40 -24.95
CA TYR A 8 0.57 -19.08 -24.79
C TYR A 8 -0.44 -17.97 -25.10
N LYS A 9 -1.22 -18.13 -26.17
CA LYS A 9 -2.27 -17.18 -26.55
C LYS A 9 -3.39 -17.13 -25.49
N GLU A 10 -3.82 -18.28 -24.97
CA GLU A 10 -4.83 -18.36 -23.91
C GLU A 10 -4.34 -17.64 -22.64
N SER A 11 -3.09 -17.86 -22.24
CA SER A 11 -2.48 -17.17 -21.10
C SER A 11 -2.33 -15.66 -21.31
N LEU A 12 -2.07 -15.23 -22.55
CA LEU A 12 -1.99 -13.81 -22.89
C LEU A 12 -3.37 -13.15 -22.83
N ASP A 13 -4.39 -13.81 -23.39
CA ASP A 13 -5.78 -13.34 -23.36
C ASP A 13 -6.30 -13.21 -21.89
N GLU A 14 -5.92 -14.14 -21.00
CA GLU A 14 -6.23 -14.06 -19.57
C GLU A 14 -5.53 -12.88 -18.87
N LEU A 15 -4.24 -12.68 -19.16
CA LEU A 15 -3.45 -11.55 -18.64
C LEU A 15 -4.02 -10.21 -19.11
N GLU A 16 -4.36 -10.07 -20.38
CA GLU A 16 -4.94 -8.84 -20.92
C GLU A 16 -6.30 -8.54 -20.29
N THR A 17 -7.15 -9.56 -20.15
CA THR A 17 -8.46 -9.42 -19.51
C THR A 17 -8.32 -9.01 -18.05
N GLY A 18 -7.38 -9.61 -17.33
CA GLY A 18 -7.06 -9.26 -15.93
C GLY A 18 -6.57 -7.81 -15.81
N LEU A 19 -5.67 -7.39 -16.69
CA LEU A 19 -5.14 -6.02 -16.70
C LEU A 19 -6.24 -4.99 -17.01
N GLN A 20 -7.07 -5.27 -18.01
CA GLN A 20 -8.20 -4.39 -18.37
C GLN A 20 -9.17 -4.24 -17.20
N PHE A 21 -9.47 -5.33 -16.50
CA PHE A 21 -10.32 -5.30 -15.31
C PHE A 21 -9.71 -4.43 -14.19
N GLN A 22 -8.41 -4.54 -13.93
CA GLN A 22 -7.72 -3.73 -12.93
C GLN A 22 -7.71 -2.24 -13.32
N LEU A 23 -7.47 -1.93 -14.58
CA LEU A 23 -7.52 -0.55 -15.09
C LEU A 23 -8.92 0.04 -14.96
N MET A 24 -9.97 -0.74 -15.29
CA MET A 24 -11.36 -0.32 -15.14
C MET A 24 -11.71 -0.02 -13.68
N ARG A 25 -11.26 -0.89 -12.76
CA ARG A 25 -11.43 -0.70 -11.32
C ARG A 25 -10.70 0.55 -10.82
N TYR A 26 -9.46 0.76 -11.26
CA TYR A 26 -8.68 1.94 -10.92
C TYR A 26 -9.37 3.22 -11.43
N ALA A 27 -9.84 3.21 -12.69
CA ALA A 27 -10.57 4.33 -13.28
C ALA A 27 -11.86 4.63 -12.48
N PHE A 28 -12.62 3.61 -12.07
CA PHE A 28 -13.82 3.78 -11.26
C PHE A 28 -13.52 4.40 -9.88
N LEU A 29 -12.46 3.93 -9.22
CA LEU A 29 -12.04 4.49 -7.92
C LEU A 29 -11.60 5.95 -8.07
N TYR A 30 -10.83 6.24 -9.12
CA TYR A 30 -10.34 7.59 -9.38
C TYR A 30 -11.48 8.56 -9.72
N GLU A 31 -12.43 8.12 -10.55
CA GLU A 31 -13.64 8.88 -10.88
C GLU A 31 -14.53 9.12 -9.64
N SER A 32 -14.67 8.12 -8.77
CA SER A 32 -15.39 8.25 -7.50
C SER A 32 -14.75 9.27 -6.56
N ILE A 33 -13.43 9.27 -6.47
CA ILE A 33 -12.66 10.25 -5.68
C ILE A 33 -12.82 11.65 -6.29
N ALA A 34 -12.67 11.79 -7.61
CA ALA A 34 -12.80 13.06 -8.31
C ALA A 34 -14.22 13.66 -8.19
N LEU A 35 -15.26 12.80 -8.20
CA LEU A 35 -16.64 13.23 -7.96
C LEU A 35 -16.85 13.67 -6.51
N SER A 36 -16.24 12.98 -5.55
CA SER A 36 -16.28 13.35 -4.14
C SER A 36 -15.61 14.69 -3.87
N ASP A 37 -14.52 14.98 -4.58
CA ASP A 37 -13.78 16.25 -4.48
C ASP A 37 -14.45 17.40 -5.28
N GLY A 38 -15.63 17.18 -5.86
CA GLY A 38 -16.33 18.18 -6.69
C GLY A 38 -15.70 18.42 -8.06
N LEU A 39 -14.73 17.59 -8.45
CA LEU A 39 -14.12 17.61 -9.78
C LEU A 39 -15.00 16.80 -10.73
N CYS A 40 -15.88 17.48 -11.48
CA CYS A 40 -16.64 16.86 -12.56
C CYS A 40 -15.68 16.47 -13.71
N VAL A 41 -15.27 15.22 -13.75
CA VAL A 41 -14.46 14.68 -14.85
C VAL A 41 -15.30 14.53 -16.13
N ASN A 42 -16.62 14.56 -15.99
CA ASN A 42 -17.56 14.51 -17.12
C ASN A 42 -18.81 15.37 -16.82
N PRO A 43 -19.08 16.46 -17.57
CA PRO A 43 -20.29 17.26 -17.38
C PRO A 43 -21.51 16.39 -17.64
N LEU A 44 -22.35 16.23 -16.64
CA LEU A 44 -23.60 15.49 -16.75
C LEU A 44 -24.48 16.06 -17.85
N GLY A 45 -24.63 15.33 -18.95
CA GLY A 45 -25.63 15.59 -19.99
C GLY A 45 -25.17 16.30 -21.27
N ASP A 46 -23.90 16.62 -21.40
CA ASP A 46 -23.40 17.18 -22.66
C ASP A 46 -22.84 16.09 -23.60
N LYS A 47 -23.56 15.77 -24.66
CA LYS A 47 -23.15 14.81 -25.70
C LYS A 47 -21.94 15.24 -26.51
N SER A 48 -21.50 16.49 -26.38
CA SER A 48 -20.33 17.05 -27.06
C SER A 48 -19.04 16.99 -26.20
N ALA A 49 -19.13 16.61 -24.95
CA ALA A 49 -17.97 16.46 -24.06
C ALA A 49 -17.14 15.24 -24.45
N PRO A 50 -15.80 15.30 -24.30
CA PRO A 50 -14.95 14.14 -24.54
C PRO A 50 -15.30 13.02 -23.54
N PRO A 51 -15.15 11.72 -23.93
CA PRO A 51 -15.48 10.60 -23.07
C PRO A 51 -14.65 10.67 -21.78
N GLY A 52 -15.30 10.36 -20.66
CA GLY A 52 -14.64 10.27 -19.36
C GLY A 52 -13.64 9.10 -19.29
N LEU A 53 -12.80 9.07 -18.27
CA LEU A 53 -11.79 8.03 -18.09
C LEU A 53 -12.38 6.62 -18.11
N ARG A 54 -13.55 6.44 -17.49
CA ARG A 54 -14.29 5.19 -17.50
C ARG A 54 -14.68 4.74 -18.90
N ASP A 55 -15.19 5.67 -19.70
CA ASP A 55 -15.64 5.39 -21.08
C ASP A 55 -14.44 5.10 -21.98
N ALA A 56 -13.33 5.82 -21.78
CA ALA A 56 -12.08 5.58 -22.47
C ALA A 56 -11.55 4.16 -22.18
N VAL A 57 -11.53 3.73 -20.91
CA VAL A 57 -11.09 2.37 -20.53
C VAL A 57 -12.05 1.30 -21.05
N ALA A 58 -13.36 1.56 -21.01
CA ALA A 58 -14.37 0.64 -21.54
C ALA A 58 -14.28 0.49 -23.07
N SER A 59 -13.74 1.48 -23.77
CA SER A 59 -13.55 1.47 -25.23
C SER A 59 -12.33 0.67 -25.68
N ILE A 60 -11.41 0.28 -24.77
CA ILE A 60 -10.24 -0.53 -25.09
C ILE A 60 -10.69 -1.88 -25.64
N ASN A 61 -10.29 -2.18 -26.85
CA ASN A 61 -10.56 -3.45 -27.51
C ASN A 61 -9.25 -4.18 -27.82
N ASN A 62 -8.76 -4.94 -26.85
CA ASN A 62 -7.49 -5.65 -26.93
C ASN A 62 -7.34 -6.50 -28.19
N LYS A 63 -8.42 -7.10 -28.70
CA LYS A 63 -8.38 -7.90 -29.95
C LYS A 63 -8.14 -7.03 -31.18
N SER A 64 -8.76 -5.85 -31.24
CA SER A 64 -8.53 -4.90 -32.33
C SER A 64 -7.13 -4.32 -32.23
N ASP A 65 -6.76 -3.86 -31.04
CA ASP A 65 -5.47 -3.22 -30.79
C ASP A 65 -4.31 -4.18 -31.05
N PHE A 66 -4.45 -5.47 -30.65
CA PHE A 66 -3.47 -6.51 -30.96
C PHE A 66 -3.39 -6.80 -32.47
N LYS A 67 -4.53 -6.81 -33.17
CA LYS A 67 -4.56 -6.98 -34.62
C LYS A 67 -3.84 -5.85 -35.31
N ASP A 68 -4.10 -4.60 -34.91
CA ASP A 68 -3.47 -3.41 -35.46
C ASP A 68 -1.97 -3.37 -35.14
N PHE A 69 -1.58 -3.77 -33.94
CA PHE A 69 -0.18 -3.97 -33.55
C PHE A 69 0.51 -5.01 -34.44
N MET A 70 -0.11 -6.17 -34.63
CA MET A 70 0.45 -7.23 -35.47
C MET A 70 0.57 -6.83 -36.93
N GLN A 71 -0.42 -6.08 -37.46
CA GLN A 71 -0.35 -5.55 -38.84
C GLN A 71 0.79 -4.53 -38.96
N ASN A 72 0.93 -3.62 -38.01
CA ASN A 72 2.02 -2.65 -38.00
C ASN A 72 3.38 -3.34 -37.84
N TYR A 73 3.47 -4.37 -36.97
CA TYR A 73 4.67 -5.15 -36.79
C TYR A 73 5.07 -5.91 -38.06
N GLU A 74 4.09 -6.49 -38.78
CA GLU A 74 4.29 -7.16 -40.05
C GLU A 74 4.84 -6.22 -41.12
N LEU A 75 4.29 -4.96 -41.18
CA LEU A 75 4.77 -3.93 -42.10
C LEU A 75 6.22 -3.52 -41.79
N VAL A 76 6.57 -3.38 -40.49
CA VAL A 76 7.95 -3.06 -40.06
C VAL A 76 8.88 -4.23 -40.28
N PHE A 77 8.44 -5.47 -40.01
CA PHE A 77 9.25 -6.69 -40.13
C PHE A 77 9.52 -7.08 -41.58
N ASN A 78 8.60 -6.80 -42.48
CA ASN A 78 8.77 -7.06 -43.93
C ASN A 78 9.66 -6.01 -44.59
N ASN A 79 9.98 -4.91 -43.94
CA ASN A 79 10.98 -3.96 -44.41
C ASN A 79 12.36 -4.59 -44.29
N LYS A 80 13.02 -4.91 -45.44
CA LYS A 80 14.21 -5.77 -45.54
C LYS A 80 15.46 -5.26 -44.80
N GLU A 81 15.43 -4.02 -44.29
CA GLU A 81 16.61 -3.40 -43.68
C GLU A 81 16.80 -3.72 -42.17
N HIS A 82 15.81 -4.31 -41.48
CA HIS A 82 15.86 -4.53 -40.03
C HIS A 82 15.32 -5.91 -39.63
N LYS A 83 15.81 -7.02 -40.25
CA LYS A 83 15.54 -8.35 -39.72
C LYS A 83 16.52 -8.66 -38.59
N PRO A 84 16.09 -8.62 -37.29
CA PRO A 84 16.95 -9.15 -36.26
C PRO A 84 17.14 -10.64 -36.50
N THR A 85 18.39 -11.04 -36.66
CA THR A 85 18.74 -12.46 -36.71
C THR A 85 18.37 -13.10 -35.36
N PRO A 86 17.48 -14.11 -35.35
CA PRO A 86 17.15 -14.78 -34.09
C PRO A 86 18.41 -15.45 -33.56
N GLN A 87 18.98 -14.94 -32.49
CA GLN A 87 19.98 -15.64 -31.73
C GLN A 87 19.26 -16.75 -30.97
N ARG A 88 19.55 -18.01 -31.33
CA ARG A 88 19.15 -19.16 -30.52
C ARG A 88 19.97 -19.12 -29.22
N VAL A 89 19.41 -18.55 -28.20
CA VAL A 89 19.92 -18.73 -26.84
C VAL A 89 19.54 -20.16 -26.44
N ASN A 90 20.54 -21.02 -26.25
CA ASN A 90 20.31 -22.37 -25.72
C ASN A 90 20.02 -22.20 -24.21
N PRO A 91 18.77 -22.40 -23.71
CA PRO A 91 18.45 -22.21 -22.32
C PRO A 91 19.15 -23.19 -21.37
N TYR A 92 19.88 -24.18 -21.92
CA TYR A 92 20.64 -25.18 -21.18
C TYR A 92 22.15 -25.00 -21.31
N ASP A 93 22.62 -23.87 -21.84
CA ASP A 93 24.05 -23.60 -21.86
C ASP A 93 24.48 -23.15 -20.43
N GLU A 94 25.34 -23.97 -19.84
CA GLU A 94 25.81 -23.80 -18.46
C GLU A 94 26.50 -22.44 -18.24
N ALA A 95 27.15 -21.90 -19.27
CA ALA A 95 27.76 -20.57 -19.24
C ALA A 95 26.69 -19.45 -19.20
N THR A 96 25.59 -19.61 -19.94
CA THR A 96 24.46 -18.67 -19.95
C THR A 96 23.69 -18.73 -18.63
N LEU A 97 23.52 -19.96 -18.10
CA LEU A 97 22.89 -20.16 -16.77
C LEU A 97 23.75 -19.55 -15.65
N ALA A 98 25.06 -19.73 -15.70
CA ALA A 98 26.00 -19.12 -14.76
C ALA A 98 25.96 -17.58 -14.84
N GLN A 99 25.86 -17.02 -16.04
CA GLN A 99 25.73 -15.56 -16.24
C GLN A 99 24.39 -15.02 -15.73
N TYR A 100 23.28 -15.73 -15.93
CA TYR A 100 21.99 -15.37 -15.36
C TYR A 100 21.95 -15.50 -13.85
N LEU A 101 22.52 -16.56 -13.30
CA LEU A 101 22.68 -16.73 -11.85
C LEU A 101 23.61 -15.67 -11.27
N HIS A 102 24.70 -15.32 -11.94
CA HIS A 102 25.62 -14.27 -11.51
C HIS A 102 24.97 -12.88 -11.58
N GLN A 103 24.15 -12.58 -12.61
CA GLN A 103 23.40 -11.31 -12.69
C GLN A 103 22.25 -11.24 -11.69
N SER A 104 21.61 -12.34 -11.35
CA SER A 104 20.60 -12.38 -10.27
C SER A 104 21.25 -12.26 -8.89
N THR A 105 22.46 -12.81 -8.73
CA THR A 105 23.24 -12.67 -7.49
C THR A 105 23.87 -11.27 -7.36
N LEU A 106 24.23 -10.62 -8.46
CA LEU A 106 24.74 -9.24 -8.46
C LEU A 106 23.64 -8.18 -8.21
N LYS A 107 22.35 -8.53 -8.38
CA LYS A 107 21.24 -7.70 -7.91
C LYS A 107 20.94 -7.88 -6.43
N GLN A 108 21.59 -8.82 -5.78
CA GLN A 108 21.54 -9.11 -4.34
C GLN A 108 22.94 -9.20 -3.72
N ALA A 109 23.93 -8.51 -4.27
CA ALA A 109 25.18 -8.37 -3.55
C ALA A 109 25.01 -7.31 -2.46
N PRO A 110 24.97 -7.68 -1.17
CA PRO A 110 25.46 -6.80 -0.16
C PRO A 110 26.95 -6.65 -0.46
N SER A 111 27.41 -5.42 -0.54
CA SER A 111 28.83 -5.14 -0.43
C SER A 111 29.37 -5.89 0.80
N ASP A 112 30.27 -6.82 0.58
CA ASP A 112 31.10 -7.43 1.62
C ASP A 112 31.77 -6.30 2.41
N VAL A 113 31.18 -5.99 3.54
CA VAL A 113 31.88 -5.45 4.70
C VAL A 113 31.83 -6.53 5.74
N ASP A 114 33.01 -7.02 6.08
CA ASP A 114 33.31 -8.06 7.05
C ASP A 114 32.34 -8.11 8.24
N GLY A 115 31.80 -9.31 8.51
CA GLY A 115 31.56 -9.88 9.82
C GLY A 115 30.97 -9.00 10.93
N ALA A 116 29.99 -8.12 10.62
CA ALA A 116 29.14 -7.56 11.65
C ALA A 116 27.93 -8.48 11.84
N PRO A 117 27.56 -8.88 13.06
CA PRO A 117 26.34 -9.64 13.31
C PRO A 117 25.18 -8.86 12.73
N GLN A 118 24.33 -9.52 11.92
CA GLN A 118 23.05 -8.94 11.49
C GLN A 118 22.42 -8.29 12.69
N SER A 119 22.23 -6.98 12.65
CA SER A 119 21.76 -6.18 13.76
C SER A 119 20.48 -6.84 14.30
N SER A 120 20.52 -7.27 15.56
CA SER A 120 19.37 -7.84 16.27
C SER A 120 18.22 -6.83 16.45
N ARG A 121 18.32 -5.65 15.84
CA ARG A 121 17.43 -4.49 15.96
C ARG A 121 16.60 -4.18 14.72
N ALA A 122 16.43 -5.15 13.79
CA ALA A 122 15.51 -4.94 12.65
C ALA A 122 14.13 -4.49 13.13
N VAL A 123 13.54 -3.53 12.43
CA VAL A 123 12.27 -2.88 12.76
C VAL A 123 11.15 -3.34 11.81
N PHE A 124 11.49 -3.54 10.54
CA PHE A 124 10.53 -3.98 9.52
C PHE A 124 10.41 -5.49 9.48
N GLY A 125 9.18 -5.97 9.26
CA GLY A 125 8.89 -7.40 9.19
C GLY A 125 9.02 -8.15 10.52
N VAL A 126 9.15 -7.44 11.64
CA VAL A 126 9.23 -8.01 12.99
C VAL A 126 7.87 -7.88 13.68
N ASP A 127 7.49 -8.92 14.40
CA ASP A 127 6.28 -8.92 15.22
C ASP A 127 6.28 -7.76 16.22
N LEU A 128 5.13 -7.14 16.41
CA LEU A 128 4.99 -5.91 17.18
C LEU A 128 5.36 -6.09 18.67
N GLU A 129 4.84 -7.13 19.30
CA GLU A 129 5.12 -7.43 20.71
C GLU A 129 6.60 -7.78 20.90
N THR A 130 7.14 -8.62 20.00
CA THR A 130 8.56 -8.99 19.99
C THR A 130 9.45 -7.75 19.89
N GLN A 131 9.11 -6.81 19.02
CA GLN A 131 9.86 -5.57 18.87
C GLN A 131 9.81 -4.72 20.14
N MET A 132 8.62 -4.51 20.71
CA MET A 132 8.43 -3.67 21.89
C MET A 132 9.11 -4.26 23.14
N VAL A 133 9.02 -5.58 23.34
CA VAL A 133 9.71 -6.28 24.44
C VAL A 133 11.23 -6.19 24.28
N ARG A 134 11.75 -6.41 23.07
CA ARG A 134 13.19 -6.32 22.77
C ARG A 134 13.75 -4.93 23.08
N ASP A 135 13.02 -3.90 22.70
CA ASP A 135 13.47 -2.50 22.78
C ASP A 135 13.08 -1.84 24.11
N GLY A 136 12.29 -2.52 24.95
CA GLY A 136 11.87 -2.03 26.27
C GLY A 136 10.96 -0.80 26.20
N VAL A 137 10.11 -0.71 25.17
CA VAL A 137 9.27 0.44 24.85
C VAL A 137 7.79 0.09 24.88
N GLN A 138 6.93 1.08 25.13
CA GLN A 138 5.48 0.92 25.10
C GLN A 138 4.86 1.24 23.74
N VAL A 139 5.58 1.96 22.89
CA VAL A 139 5.20 2.30 21.53
C VAL A 139 6.39 2.07 20.62
N PRO A 140 6.22 1.53 19.41
CA PRO A 140 7.31 1.33 18.48
C PRO A 140 8.05 2.63 18.16
N PRO A 141 9.39 2.71 18.30
CA PRO A 141 10.14 3.94 18.11
C PRO A 141 9.99 4.54 16.71
N ILE A 142 9.83 3.72 15.68
CA ILE A 142 9.60 4.21 14.31
C ILE A 142 8.30 5.03 14.23
N LEU A 143 7.26 4.64 14.97
CA LEU A 143 6.00 5.38 14.99
C LEU A 143 6.19 6.73 15.68
N GLU A 144 6.86 6.76 16.83
CA GLU A 144 7.13 7.99 17.57
C GLU A 144 8.00 8.97 16.77
N ILE A 145 9.12 8.48 16.20
CA ILE A 145 10.06 9.29 15.42
C ILE A 145 9.38 9.86 14.16
N CYS A 146 8.63 9.04 13.43
CA CYS A 146 7.95 9.50 12.23
C CYS A 146 6.80 10.46 12.55
N ALA A 147 6.01 10.20 13.60
CA ALA A 147 4.93 11.06 14.02
C ALA A 147 5.46 12.43 14.49
N ASP A 148 6.50 12.47 15.31
CA ASP A 148 7.14 13.71 15.76
C ASP A 148 7.64 14.56 14.58
N ALA A 149 8.32 13.94 13.62
CA ALA A 149 8.80 14.64 12.41
C ALA A 149 7.65 15.22 11.59
N ILE A 150 6.56 14.46 11.40
CA ILE A 150 5.38 14.91 10.66
C ILE A 150 4.66 16.04 11.41
N GLU A 151 4.51 15.93 12.72
CA GLU A 151 3.86 16.96 13.53
C GLU A 151 4.64 18.27 13.52
N ARG A 152 5.97 18.23 13.55
CA ARG A 152 6.81 19.44 13.56
C ARG A 152 6.91 20.13 12.20
N VAL A 153 7.01 19.37 11.12
CA VAL A 153 7.40 19.93 9.80
C VAL A 153 6.33 19.70 8.73
N GLY A 154 5.57 18.63 8.82
CA GLY A 154 4.68 18.17 7.75
C GLY A 154 3.19 18.27 8.02
N ILE A 155 2.77 18.66 9.23
CA ILE A 155 1.37 18.57 9.65
C ILE A 155 0.42 19.39 8.76
N ARG A 156 0.92 20.49 8.17
CA ARG A 156 0.16 21.38 7.27
C ARG A 156 0.37 21.05 5.78
N ASN A 157 1.19 20.05 5.45
CA ASN A 157 1.46 19.72 4.05
C ASN A 157 0.24 19.07 3.41
N THR A 158 -0.25 19.68 2.34
CA THR A 158 -1.40 19.18 1.58
C THR A 158 -1.20 17.72 1.16
N GLY A 159 -2.15 16.88 1.53
CA GLY A 159 -2.14 15.46 1.19
C GLY A 159 -1.12 14.62 1.96
N ILE A 160 -0.67 15.08 3.14
CA ILE A 160 0.18 14.25 4.02
C ILE A 160 -0.44 12.87 4.21
N TYR A 161 0.35 11.81 4.14
CA TYR A 161 -0.04 10.40 4.08
C TYR A 161 -0.71 9.96 2.76
N ARG A 162 -1.47 10.80 2.07
CA ARG A 162 -2.09 10.47 0.78
C ARG A 162 -1.06 10.47 -0.35
N LEU A 163 -0.21 11.49 -0.39
CA LEU A 163 0.86 11.57 -1.37
C LEU A 163 1.99 10.61 -1.02
N SER A 164 2.66 10.11 -2.06
CA SER A 164 3.77 9.18 -1.92
C SER A 164 5.10 9.90 -2.08
N GLY A 165 6.01 9.68 -1.16
CA GLY A 165 7.41 10.06 -1.32
C GLY A 165 8.13 9.18 -2.35
N THR A 166 9.30 9.61 -2.80
CA THR A 166 10.14 8.85 -3.74
C THR A 166 10.52 7.49 -3.16
N SER A 167 10.15 6.41 -3.85
CA SER A 167 10.31 5.03 -3.36
C SER A 167 11.74 4.67 -2.97
N SER A 168 12.74 5.12 -3.74
CA SER A 168 14.17 4.89 -3.42
C SER A 168 14.60 5.57 -2.13
N ARG A 169 14.06 6.77 -1.84
CA ARG A 169 14.35 7.49 -0.59
C ARG A 169 13.62 6.86 0.60
N VAL A 170 12.39 6.38 0.40
CA VAL A 170 11.65 5.61 1.42
C VAL A 170 12.43 4.35 1.77
N GLN A 171 12.93 3.61 0.78
CA GLN A 171 13.74 2.42 1.01
C GLN A 171 15.07 2.74 1.75
N LYS A 172 15.71 3.86 1.42
CA LYS A 172 16.93 4.31 2.12
C LYS A 172 16.64 4.62 3.60
N LEU A 173 15.50 5.26 3.90
CA LEU A 173 15.09 5.53 5.27
C LEU A 173 14.74 4.24 6.03
N LYS A 174 14.01 3.32 5.40
CA LYS A 174 13.74 1.98 5.92
C LYS A 174 15.02 1.26 6.33
N ASN A 175 16.02 1.19 5.43
CA ASN A 175 17.27 0.51 5.71
C ASN A 175 18.03 1.11 6.90
N ARG A 176 17.90 2.42 7.14
CA ARG A 176 18.47 3.07 8.34
C ARG A 176 17.76 2.63 9.61
N PHE A 177 16.43 2.57 9.61
CA PHE A 177 15.66 2.05 10.75
C PHE A 177 16.01 0.59 11.05
N ASP A 178 16.15 -0.25 10.01
CA ASP A 178 16.53 -1.65 10.15
C ASP A 178 17.97 -1.84 10.63
N TYR A 179 18.85 -0.90 10.33
CA TYR A 179 20.23 -0.94 10.81
C TYR A 179 20.30 -0.62 12.32
N ASP A 180 19.82 0.55 12.71
CA ASP A 180 19.70 0.95 14.12
C ASP A 180 18.76 2.17 14.25
N TRP A 181 17.53 1.93 14.68
CA TRP A 181 16.53 2.97 14.85
C TRP A 181 16.95 4.06 15.86
N SER A 182 17.78 3.73 16.85
CA SER A 182 18.22 4.67 17.90
C SER A 182 19.16 5.77 17.35
N THR A 183 19.75 5.55 16.18
CA THR A 183 20.64 6.51 15.50
C THR A 183 19.92 7.31 14.41
N VAL A 184 18.65 7.01 14.15
CA VAL A 184 17.90 7.67 13.07
C VAL A 184 17.43 9.05 13.50
N ASP A 185 18.15 10.06 13.05
CA ASP A 185 17.68 11.46 13.09
C ASP A 185 17.01 11.81 11.76
N VAL A 186 15.67 11.79 11.77
CA VAL A 186 14.88 12.13 10.59
C VAL A 186 14.97 13.63 10.29
N MET A 187 15.13 14.48 11.34
CA MET A 187 15.14 15.94 11.22
C MET A 187 16.44 16.45 10.57
N ALA A 188 17.57 15.78 10.81
CA ALA A 188 18.87 16.10 10.20
C ALA A 188 19.04 15.49 8.80
N ASN A 189 18.05 14.74 8.28
CA ASN A 189 18.18 13.95 7.08
C ASN A 189 17.56 14.63 5.85
N GLU A 190 18.02 14.22 4.65
CA GLU A 190 17.38 14.55 3.36
C GLU A 190 15.88 14.16 3.31
N ALA A 191 15.43 13.24 4.17
CA ALA A 191 14.04 12.83 4.29
C ALA A 191 13.11 13.99 4.71
N ILE A 192 13.63 14.98 5.45
CA ILE A 192 12.86 16.14 5.88
C ILE A 192 12.55 17.11 4.72
N GLN A 193 13.34 17.06 3.63
CA GLN A 193 13.10 17.89 2.44
C GLN A 193 11.79 17.47 1.71
N ASP A 194 11.38 16.21 1.88
CA ASP A 194 10.10 15.71 1.41
C ASP A 194 9.49 14.82 2.51
N ILE A 195 8.67 15.42 3.35
CA ILE A 195 8.03 14.75 4.49
C ILE A 195 7.17 13.53 4.08
N ASN A 196 6.76 13.44 2.80
CA ASN A 196 6.06 12.28 2.29
C ASN A 196 6.92 11.02 2.29
N ILE A 197 8.26 11.15 2.33
CA ILE A 197 9.19 10.03 2.51
C ILE A 197 8.98 9.40 3.90
N VAL A 198 8.87 10.26 4.93
CA VAL A 198 8.64 9.82 6.32
C VAL A 198 7.27 9.18 6.45
N ALA A 199 6.22 9.83 5.93
CA ALA A 199 4.86 9.29 5.88
C ALA A 199 4.79 7.96 5.11
N GLY A 200 5.54 7.86 4.00
CA GLY A 200 5.66 6.64 3.19
C GLY A 200 6.34 5.51 3.95
N CYS A 201 7.43 5.81 4.66
CA CYS A 201 8.18 4.86 5.47
C CYS A 201 7.31 4.28 6.61
N LEU A 202 6.57 5.13 7.33
CA LEU A 202 5.66 4.70 8.38
C LEU A 202 4.53 3.81 7.84
N LYS A 203 3.90 4.19 6.73
CA LYS A 203 2.89 3.34 6.07
C LYS A 203 3.46 1.99 5.62
N GLN A 204 4.69 1.98 5.13
CA GLN A 204 5.37 0.76 4.72
C GLN A 204 5.63 -0.15 5.92
N TRP A 205 6.05 0.41 7.05
CA TRP A 205 6.26 -0.34 8.27
C TRP A 205 4.97 -1.07 8.73
N PHE A 206 3.83 -0.38 8.77
CA PHE A 206 2.55 -1.02 9.10
C PHE A 206 2.18 -2.14 8.11
N ARG A 207 2.47 -1.97 6.82
CA ARG A 207 2.19 -3.01 5.82
C ARG A 207 3.10 -4.23 5.94
N GLU A 208 4.31 -4.04 6.44
CA GLU A 208 5.28 -5.12 6.60
C GLU A 208 5.20 -5.83 7.96
N LEU A 209 4.34 -5.38 8.87
CA LEU A 209 4.06 -6.15 10.07
C LEU A 209 3.57 -7.56 9.68
N PRO A 210 4.13 -8.64 10.27
CA PRO A 210 3.67 -10.00 10.01
C PRO A 210 2.18 -10.18 10.27
N GLU A 211 1.70 -9.63 11.37
CA GLU A 211 0.29 -9.50 11.70
C GLU A 211 -0.13 -8.02 11.66
N PRO A 212 -1.26 -7.67 11.03
CA PRO A 212 -1.72 -6.28 10.97
C PRO A 212 -2.06 -5.75 12.37
N LEU A 213 -2.07 -4.42 12.51
CA LEU A 213 -2.33 -3.77 13.80
C LEU A 213 -3.64 -4.22 14.46
N PHE A 214 -4.68 -4.49 13.67
CA PHE A 214 -5.98 -4.96 14.15
C PHE A 214 -6.10 -6.49 14.28
N THR A 215 -5.02 -7.21 14.05
CA THR A 215 -4.87 -8.67 14.09
C THR A 215 -5.83 -9.45 13.16
N TYR A 216 -5.38 -10.56 12.61
CA TYR A 216 -6.22 -11.39 11.75
C TYR A 216 -7.39 -12.06 12.50
N PRO A 217 -7.22 -12.55 13.75
CA PRO A 217 -8.32 -13.15 14.50
C PRO A 217 -9.49 -12.19 14.76
N LEU A 218 -9.23 -10.91 14.97
CA LEU A 218 -10.25 -9.91 15.26
C LEU A 218 -10.84 -9.25 14.02
N TYR A 219 -10.24 -9.46 12.84
CA TYR A 219 -10.70 -8.88 11.57
C TYR A 219 -12.22 -9.05 11.34
N PRO A 220 -12.83 -10.27 11.45
CA PRO A 220 -14.24 -10.42 11.20
C PRO A 220 -15.12 -9.58 12.15
N ALA A 221 -14.71 -9.48 13.42
CA ALA A 221 -15.45 -8.73 14.43
C ALA A 221 -15.42 -7.22 14.16
N PHE A 222 -14.29 -6.67 13.72
CA PHE A 222 -14.20 -5.27 13.29
C PHE A 222 -15.07 -4.99 12.05
N ILE A 223 -15.07 -5.89 11.08
CA ILE A 223 -15.91 -5.74 9.88
C ILE A 223 -17.40 -5.82 10.22
N GLU A 224 -17.83 -6.76 11.08
CA GLU A 224 -19.23 -6.83 11.54
C GLU A 224 -19.63 -5.57 12.33
N ALA A 225 -18.75 -5.05 13.20
CA ALA A 225 -18.99 -3.79 13.88
C ALA A 225 -19.16 -2.61 12.89
N ALA A 226 -18.35 -2.55 11.84
CA ALA A 226 -18.42 -1.51 10.82
C ALA A 226 -19.73 -1.55 9.99
N LYS A 227 -20.38 -2.70 9.85
CA LYS A 227 -21.69 -2.85 9.15
C LYS A 227 -22.83 -2.15 9.89
N ILE A 228 -22.69 -1.93 11.19
CA ILE A 228 -23.74 -1.30 12.00
C ILE A 228 -24.01 0.12 11.50
N SER A 229 -25.29 0.38 11.14
CA SER A 229 -25.71 1.68 10.61
C SER A 229 -25.81 2.75 11.68
N ASN A 230 -26.21 2.38 12.91
CA ASN A 230 -26.31 3.30 14.03
C ASN A 230 -24.93 3.67 14.55
N ASP A 231 -24.58 4.94 14.53
CA ASP A 231 -23.25 5.46 14.86
C ASP A 231 -22.84 5.16 16.31
N PHE A 232 -23.77 5.30 17.26
CA PHE A 232 -23.50 5.02 18.66
C PHE A 232 -23.26 3.52 18.90
N LEU A 233 -24.10 2.65 18.37
CA LEU A 233 -23.91 1.21 18.51
C LEU A 233 -22.63 0.73 17.81
N ARG A 234 -22.29 1.31 16.66
CA ARG A 234 -21.05 1.02 15.97
C ARG A 234 -19.84 1.43 16.82
N GLN A 235 -19.88 2.63 17.42
CA GLN A 235 -18.83 3.09 18.34
C GLN A 235 -18.64 2.13 19.50
N VAL A 236 -19.74 1.73 20.19
CA VAL A 236 -19.68 0.79 21.30
C VAL A 236 -19.08 -0.56 20.89
N ARG A 237 -19.52 -1.11 19.74
CA ARG A 237 -18.98 -2.39 19.25
C ARG A 237 -17.53 -2.29 18.83
N LEU A 238 -17.11 -1.19 18.21
CA LEU A 238 -15.70 -0.96 17.87
C LEU A 238 -14.84 -0.79 19.14
N HIS A 239 -15.35 -0.08 20.17
CA HIS A 239 -14.68 0.02 21.47
C HIS A 239 -14.46 -1.36 22.10
N GLU A 240 -15.49 -2.22 22.13
CA GLU A 240 -15.34 -3.60 22.62
C GLU A 240 -14.22 -4.36 21.88
N GLN A 241 -14.14 -4.21 20.56
CA GLN A 241 -13.12 -4.91 19.78
C GLN A 241 -11.73 -4.31 19.97
N VAL A 242 -11.61 -3.01 20.14
CA VAL A 242 -10.34 -2.34 20.46
C VAL A 242 -9.79 -2.83 21.81
N ASN A 243 -10.65 -3.03 22.81
CA ASN A 243 -10.26 -3.56 24.12
C ASN A 243 -9.87 -5.05 24.08
N ASN A 244 -10.21 -5.79 23.01
CA ASN A 244 -9.78 -7.16 22.82
C ASN A 244 -8.41 -7.29 22.12
N LEU A 245 -7.82 -6.17 21.68
CA LEU A 245 -6.49 -6.16 21.07
C LEU A 245 -5.42 -6.54 22.11
N PRO A 246 -4.34 -7.22 21.70
CA PRO A 246 -3.16 -7.38 22.54
C PRO A 246 -2.61 -6.01 22.99
N ASP A 247 -1.98 -5.97 24.17
CA ASP A 247 -1.53 -4.71 24.79
C ASP A 247 -0.62 -3.89 23.85
N ALA A 248 0.29 -4.55 23.14
CA ALA A 248 1.18 -3.91 22.17
C ALA A 248 0.41 -3.24 21.03
N ASN A 249 -0.62 -3.92 20.51
CA ASN A 249 -1.47 -3.43 19.44
C ASN A 249 -2.36 -2.28 19.92
N TYR A 250 -2.92 -2.42 21.12
CA TYR A 250 -3.74 -1.38 21.75
C TYR A 250 -2.93 -0.08 21.97
N ALA A 251 -1.76 -0.17 22.58
CA ALA A 251 -0.90 0.98 22.86
C ALA A 251 -0.45 1.68 21.55
N THR A 252 -0.05 0.88 20.55
CA THR A 252 0.34 1.39 19.23
C THR A 252 -0.84 2.07 18.52
N LEU A 253 -2.02 1.46 18.56
CA LEU A 253 -3.23 2.03 17.95
C LEU A 253 -3.64 3.34 18.64
N ARG A 254 -3.62 3.38 19.96
CA ARG A 254 -3.91 4.59 20.74
C ARG A 254 -3.00 5.74 20.33
N PHE A 255 -1.69 5.49 20.30
CA PHE A 255 -0.72 6.51 19.88
C PHE A 255 -0.97 6.98 18.44
N LEU A 256 -1.19 6.04 17.52
CA LEU A 256 -1.48 6.38 16.13
C LEU A 256 -2.75 7.23 16.00
N MET A 257 -3.84 6.88 16.68
CA MET A 257 -5.09 7.64 16.61
C MET A 257 -4.92 9.05 17.18
N THR A 258 -4.16 9.19 18.25
CA THR A 258 -3.81 10.52 18.82
C THR A 258 -3.04 11.36 17.80
N HIS A 259 -2.06 10.78 17.12
CA HIS A 259 -1.31 11.44 16.06
C HIS A 259 -2.21 11.82 14.87
N LEU A 260 -3.04 10.91 14.39
CA LEU A 260 -3.94 11.15 13.26
C LEU A 260 -5.02 12.20 13.58
N ASP A 261 -5.47 12.29 14.84
CA ASP A 261 -6.38 13.37 15.26
C ASP A 261 -5.71 14.74 15.21
N ARG A 262 -4.41 14.82 15.56
CA ARG A 262 -3.63 16.06 15.39
C ARG A 262 -3.48 16.44 13.91
N VAL A 263 -3.23 15.46 13.05
CA VAL A 263 -3.18 15.68 11.58
C VAL A 263 -4.53 16.19 11.08
N ARG A 264 -5.64 15.56 11.47
CA ARG A 264 -7.00 15.95 11.14
C ARG A 264 -7.35 17.36 11.62
N ALA A 265 -6.85 17.77 12.77
CA ALA A 265 -7.09 19.12 13.30
C ALA A 265 -6.55 20.23 12.37
N HIS A 266 -5.64 19.89 11.44
CA HIS A 266 -5.11 20.80 10.43
C HIS A 266 -5.71 20.55 9.03
N GLU A 267 -6.91 19.97 8.95
CA GLU A 267 -7.59 19.64 7.69
C GLU A 267 -7.72 20.84 6.74
N ALA A 268 -7.92 22.03 7.26
CA ALA A 268 -8.02 23.26 6.46
C ALA A 268 -6.75 23.52 5.62
N ASP A 269 -5.58 23.15 6.13
CA ASP A 269 -4.29 23.33 5.45
C ASP A 269 -3.90 22.09 4.66
N ASN A 270 -3.97 20.90 5.28
CA ASN A 270 -3.45 19.66 4.71
C ASN A 270 -4.46 18.87 3.90
N GLN A 271 -5.74 19.20 3.94
CA GLN A 271 -6.85 18.53 3.26
C GLN A 271 -7.00 17.04 3.64
N MET A 272 -6.60 16.68 4.87
CA MET A 272 -6.71 15.32 5.39
C MET A 272 -7.81 15.21 6.44
N SER A 273 -9.05 15.06 5.96
CA SER A 273 -10.21 14.71 6.79
C SER A 273 -10.06 13.34 7.43
N ALA A 274 -10.88 13.05 8.44
CA ALA A 274 -10.97 11.72 9.03
C ALA A 274 -11.23 10.64 7.95
N HIS A 275 -12.10 10.97 6.99
CA HIS A 275 -12.41 10.09 5.86
C HIS A 275 -11.18 9.83 4.99
N ASN A 276 -10.43 10.87 4.59
CA ASN A 276 -9.23 10.73 3.78
C ASN A 276 -8.14 9.92 4.49
N LEU A 277 -7.96 10.13 5.79
CA LEU A 277 -7.04 9.34 6.61
C LEU A 277 -7.50 7.89 6.69
N ALA A 278 -8.79 7.63 6.84
CA ALA A 278 -9.36 6.29 6.89
C ALA A 278 -9.16 5.51 5.57
N ILE A 279 -9.29 6.17 4.42
CA ILE A 279 -9.00 5.56 3.11
C ILE A 279 -7.54 5.10 3.03
N VAL A 280 -6.61 5.89 3.56
CA VAL A 280 -5.18 5.54 3.54
C VAL A 280 -4.85 4.43 4.54
N PHE A 281 -5.37 4.53 5.76
CA PHE A 281 -4.99 3.64 6.85
C PHE A 281 -5.87 2.40 6.98
N GLY A 282 -7.14 2.43 6.54
CA GLY A 282 -8.06 1.29 6.62
C GLY A 282 -7.47 -0.01 6.08
N PRO A 283 -7.13 -0.08 4.78
CA PRO A 283 -6.53 -1.28 4.20
C PRO A 283 -5.14 -1.60 4.73
N THR A 284 -4.44 -0.61 5.29
CA THR A 284 -3.08 -0.80 5.84
C THR A 284 -3.12 -1.47 7.22
N LEU A 285 -4.01 -1.02 8.09
CA LEU A 285 -4.07 -1.45 9.49
C LEU A 285 -4.99 -2.66 9.70
N LEU A 286 -6.08 -2.75 8.93
CA LEU A 286 -7.11 -3.80 9.03
C LEU A 286 -7.08 -4.67 7.75
N ARG A 287 -5.96 -5.40 7.54
CA ARG A 287 -5.79 -6.30 6.38
C ARG A 287 -6.64 -7.55 6.52
N SER A 288 -7.22 -7.99 5.40
CA SER A 288 -7.95 -9.25 5.35
C SER A 288 -7.01 -10.45 5.46
N PRO A 289 -7.35 -11.49 6.25
CA PRO A 289 -6.60 -12.76 6.25
C PRO A 289 -6.51 -13.39 4.86
N HIS A 290 -7.53 -13.20 4.04
CA HIS A 290 -7.58 -13.71 2.66
C HIS A 290 -6.55 -13.03 1.76
N GLU A 291 -6.32 -11.73 1.94
CA GLU A 291 -5.28 -10.98 1.22
C GLU A 291 -3.88 -11.51 1.52
N ALA A 292 -3.62 -11.81 2.78
CA ALA A 292 -2.35 -12.37 3.22
C ALA A 292 -2.08 -13.75 2.58
N GLN A 293 -3.10 -14.60 2.48
CA GLN A 293 -2.97 -15.92 1.84
C GLN A 293 -2.75 -15.80 0.33
N MET A 294 -3.44 -14.89 -0.37
CA MET A 294 -3.25 -14.70 -1.80
C MET A 294 -1.87 -14.10 -2.13
N ALA A 295 -1.39 -13.17 -1.33
CA ALA A 295 -0.05 -12.61 -1.50
C ALA A 295 1.05 -13.69 -1.38
N SER A 296 0.85 -14.69 -0.52
CA SER A 296 1.79 -15.81 -0.33
C SER A 296 1.75 -16.85 -1.45
N THR A 297 0.62 -17.00 -2.15
CA THR A 297 0.44 -18.01 -3.20
C THR A 297 0.75 -17.49 -4.61
N GLY A 298 1.05 -16.20 -4.75
CA GLY A 298 1.31 -15.58 -6.07
C GLY A 298 0.09 -15.58 -6.99
N ALA A 299 -1.08 -15.93 -6.49
CA ALA A 299 -2.32 -15.94 -7.25
C ALA A 299 -2.77 -14.50 -7.53
N SER A 300 -2.37 -13.98 -8.69
CA SER A 300 -2.85 -12.70 -9.23
C SER A 300 -4.28 -12.85 -9.75
N GLY A 301 -5.20 -13.25 -8.87
CA GLY A 301 -6.62 -13.25 -9.16
C GLY A 301 -7.21 -11.86 -8.89
N ALA A 302 -8.13 -11.42 -9.74
CA ALA A 302 -8.85 -10.16 -9.58
C ALA A 302 -9.46 -10.08 -8.18
N MET A 303 -8.79 -9.35 -7.29
CA MET A 303 -9.13 -9.29 -5.88
C MET A 303 -10.28 -8.33 -5.71
N PHE A 304 -11.47 -8.90 -5.61
CA PHE A 304 -12.60 -8.21 -5.03
C PHE A 304 -12.21 -7.91 -3.58
N LEU A 305 -12.03 -6.64 -3.23
CA LEU A 305 -11.89 -6.19 -1.84
C LEU A 305 -13.29 -5.80 -1.33
N PRO A 306 -14.13 -6.77 -0.94
CA PRO A 306 -15.52 -6.50 -0.58
C PRO A 306 -15.61 -5.61 0.65
N ASP A 307 -14.57 -5.62 1.48
CA ASP A 307 -14.61 -5.00 2.80
C ASP A 307 -13.88 -3.64 2.89
N MET A 308 -13.27 -3.16 1.79
CA MET A 308 -12.49 -1.90 1.83
C MET A 308 -13.29 -0.72 2.40
N GLY A 309 -14.55 -0.58 1.99
CA GLY A 309 -15.44 0.45 2.55
C GLY A 309 -15.73 0.28 4.04
N LEU A 310 -15.79 -0.98 4.51
CA LEU A 310 -16.00 -1.31 5.92
C LEU A 310 -14.71 -1.09 6.73
N GLN A 311 -13.55 -1.45 6.19
CA GLN A 311 -12.24 -1.14 6.77
C GLN A 311 -12.09 0.38 6.98
N CYS A 312 -12.39 1.18 5.95
CA CYS A 312 -12.36 2.64 6.05
C CYS A 312 -13.36 3.14 7.09
N LYS A 313 -14.59 2.63 7.11
CA LYS A 313 -15.62 3.04 8.06
C LYS A 313 -15.26 2.70 9.51
N ALA A 314 -14.62 1.56 9.76
CA ALA A 314 -14.11 1.19 11.07
C ALA A 314 -13.06 2.21 11.55
N ILE A 315 -12.03 2.47 10.73
CA ILE A 315 -10.95 3.41 11.08
C ILE A 315 -11.47 4.83 11.24
N GLU A 316 -12.35 5.30 10.35
CA GLU A 316 -12.97 6.63 10.45
C GLU A 316 -13.73 6.78 11.76
N THR A 317 -14.53 5.78 12.14
CA THR A 317 -15.29 5.82 13.41
C THR A 317 -14.36 5.82 14.61
N ILE A 318 -13.32 4.97 14.62
CA ILE A 318 -12.34 4.92 15.71
C ILE A 318 -11.60 6.27 15.82
N LEU A 319 -11.18 6.87 14.71
CA LEU A 319 -10.48 8.14 14.69
C LEU A 319 -11.37 9.28 15.21
N LEU A 320 -12.63 9.36 14.76
CA LEU A 320 -13.56 10.42 15.20
C LEU A 320 -13.95 10.29 16.68
N LYS A 321 -13.89 9.08 17.22
CA LYS A 321 -14.34 8.74 18.57
C LYS A 321 -13.19 8.26 19.47
N TYR A 322 -11.94 8.57 19.10
CA TYR A 322 -10.79 7.98 19.79
C TYR A 322 -10.75 8.34 21.27
N ARG A 323 -11.19 9.54 21.66
CA ARG A 323 -11.23 9.97 23.06
C ARG A 323 -12.22 9.18 23.92
N ASP A 324 -13.32 8.74 23.30
CA ASP A 324 -14.33 7.91 23.96
C ASP A 324 -13.92 6.43 23.99
N ILE A 325 -13.08 6.01 23.04
CA ILE A 325 -12.64 4.64 22.87
C ILE A 325 -11.42 4.33 23.74
N PHE A 326 -10.47 5.26 23.83
CA PHE A 326 -9.23 5.11 24.60
C PHE A 326 -9.31 5.94 25.90
N VAL A 327 -10.22 5.55 26.80
CA VAL A 327 -10.37 6.21 28.11
C VAL A 327 -9.17 5.89 29.00
N GLU A 328 -8.57 6.89 29.64
CA GLU A 328 -7.56 6.66 30.68
C GLU A 328 -8.25 6.12 31.93
N ALA A 329 -7.67 5.08 32.53
CA ALA A 329 -8.20 4.46 33.76
C ALA A 329 -8.12 5.38 34.99
N ASP A 330 -7.56 6.58 34.86
CA ASP A 330 -7.33 7.51 35.96
C ASP A 330 -8.47 8.54 36.16
N GLU A 331 -9.57 8.48 35.40
CA GLU A 331 -10.74 9.38 35.56
C GLU A 331 -12.02 8.64 36.01
N ALA A 332 -11.90 7.46 36.62
CA ALA A 332 -13.05 6.71 37.15
C ALA A 332 -13.07 6.69 38.67
#